data_fe01a990895f46ea80167715a4f00af6
#
_entry.id   fe01a990895f46ea80167715a4f00af6
#
_cell.length_a   1.000
_cell.length_b   1.000
_cell.length_c   1.000
_cell.angle_alpha   90.00
_cell.angle_beta   90.00
_cell.angle_gamma   90.00
#
_symmetry.space_group_name_H-M   'P 1'
#
loop_
_entity.id
_entity.type
_entity.pdbx_description
1 polymer ?
#
loop_
_entity_poly.entity_id
_entity_poly.type
_entity_poly.pdbx_seq_one_letter_code
_entity_poly.pdbx_strand_id
1 'polypeptide(L)'
;MSKPTLIKTTLICALSALMLSGCSNQADKAAQPKSSTVDAAAKTANADNAASQEHQGELPVIDAIVTHAPEVPPPVDRDHPAKVVVKMETVEKVMRLADGVEYQFWTFGGQVPGQMIRVREGDTIEVQFSNHPDSKMPHNVDFHAATGPGGGAEASFTAPGHTSTFSFKALQPGLYVYHCAVAPVGMHIANGMYGLILVEPKEGLPKVDKEYYVMQGDFYTKGKYGEQGLQPFDMEKAIREDAEYVV
;
A
#
# COMPACT_ATOMS: atom_id res chain seq x y z
N MET A 1 -54.09 10.19 35.84
CA MET A 1 -53.53 10.35 37.21
C MET A 1 -52.63 9.17 37.48
N SER A 2 -51.40 9.44 37.75
CA SER A 2 -50.32 8.68 38.38
C SER A 2 -49.02 8.80 37.56
N LYS A 3 -48.08 9.57 38.09
CA LYS A 3 -46.68 9.67 37.64
C LYS A 3 -45.88 8.54 38.28
N PRO A 4 -44.94 7.91 37.59
CA PRO A 4 -43.92 7.13 38.27
C PRO A 4 -42.65 7.92 38.49
N THR A 5 -42.11 7.69 39.63
CA THR A 5 -41.01 8.24 40.37
C THR A 5 -39.63 7.96 39.71
N LEU A 6 -38.80 9.00 39.69
CA LEU A 6 -37.41 8.97 39.25
C LEU A 6 -36.53 8.35 40.34
N ILE A 7 -35.86 7.24 40.04
CA ILE A 7 -34.84 6.64 40.93
C ILE A 7 -33.47 7.12 40.45
N LYS A 8 -32.85 7.97 41.26
CA LYS A 8 -31.44 8.36 41.11
C LYS A 8 -30.54 7.29 41.70
N THR A 9 -29.75 6.61 40.87
CA THR A 9 -28.71 5.71 41.37
C THR A 9 -27.38 6.45 41.32
N THR A 10 -26.85 6.77 42.49
CA THR A 10 -25.54 7.41 42.68
C THR A 10 -24.49 6.29 42.66
N LEU A 11 -23.57 6.34 41.70
CA LEU A 11 -22.42 5.43 41.60
C LEU A 11 -21.20 6.10 42.25
N ILE A 12 -20.74 5.46 43.35
CA ILE A 12 -19.58 5.90 44.12
C ILE A 12 -18.31 5.39 43.44
N CYS A 13 -17.44 6.32 43.04
CA CYS A 13 -16.06 6.03 42.58
C CYS A 13 -15.17 5.74 43.80
N ALA A 14 -14.65 4.53 43.89
CA ALA A 14 -13.58 4.18 44.81
C ALA A 14 -12.22 4.37 44.14
N LEU A 15 -11.44 5.34 44.59
CA LEU A 15 -10.04 5.54 44.28
C LEU A 15 -9.20 4.51 45.04
N SER A 16 -8.46 3.68 44.32
CA SER A 16 -7.40 2.86 44.90
C SER A 16 -6.06 3.43 44.49
N ALA A 17 -5.39 4.08 45.43
CA ALA A 17 -4.00 4.49 45.32
C ALA A 17 -3.08 3.29 45.58
N LEU A 18 -2.16 2.97 44.69
CA LEU A 18 -1.07 2.02 44.92
C LEU A 18 0.26 2.76 44.93
N MET A 19 0.99 2.54 45.99
CA MET A 19 2.25 3.12 46.42
C MET A 19 3.41 2.75 45.49
N LEU A 20 4.25 3.75 45.22
CA LEU A 20 5.61 3.58 44.70
C LEU A 20 6.52 3.01 45.81
N SER A 21 7.23 1.96 45.45
CA SER A 21 8.43 1.55 46.19
C SER A 21 9.62 1.68 45.26
N GLY A 22 10.51 2.61 45.59
CA GLY A 22 11.78 2.79 44.92
C GLY A 22 12.78 1.72 45.33
N CYS A 23 13.67 1.37 44.39
CA CYS A 23 14.95 0.77 44.69
C CYS A 23 16.05 1.45 43.89
N SER A 24 17.05 1.80 44.62
CA SER A 24 18.21 2.63 44.33
C SER A 24 19.25 1.98 43.42
N ASN A 25 19.98 2.87 42.72
CA ASN A 25 21.26 2.72 42.05
C ASN A 25 22.25 1.79 42.73
N GLN A 26 22.89 0.96 41.91
CA GLN A 26 24.31 0.62 42.14
C GLN A 26 25.03 0.54 40.79
N ALA A 27 26.00 1.45 40.66
CA ALA A 27 26.96 1.46 39.58
C ALA A 27 28.07 0.45 39.92
N ASP A 28 28.28 -0.51 39.04
CA ASP A 28 29.50 -1.32 39.09
C ASP A 28 30.33 -1.11 37.81
N LYS A 29 31.53 -0.62 38.11
CA LYS A 29 32.67 -0.54 37.19
C LYS A 29 33.21 -1.94 36.94
N ALA A 30 33.30 -2.36 35.70
CA ALA A 30 34.17 -3.49 35.30
C ALA A 30 34.83 -3.15 33.96
N ALA A 31 36.09 -2.80 34.06
CA ALA A 31 37.29 -3.46 33.57
C ALA A 31 37.33 -3.82 32.06
N GLN A 32 38.15 -3.06 31.34
CA GLN A 32 38.69 -3.43 30.02
C GLN A 32 39.63 -4.63 30.14
N PRO A 33 39.62 -5.59 29.23
CA PRO A 33 40.75 -6.50 29.03
C PRO A 33 41.70 -5.97 27.95
N LYS A 34 42.96 -6.14 28.29
CA LYS A 34 44.17 -5.75 27.58
C LYS A 34 44.35 -6.49 26.26
N SER A 35 44.86 -5.76 25.25
CA SER A 35 45.55 -6.25 24.08
C SER A 35 46.58 -7.33 24.39
N SER A 36 46.52 -8.43 23.69
CA SER A 36 47.65 -9.34 23.49
C SER A 36 47.82 -9.62 22.00
N THR A 37 48.87 -9.02 21.47
CA THR A 37 49.50 -9.35 20.19
C THR A 37 50.04 -10.76 20.23
N VAL A 38 49.71 -11.57 19.24
CA VAL A 38 50.54 -12.71 18.84
C VAL A 38 50.64 -12.73 17.33
N ASP A 39 51.89 -12.62 16.90
CA ASP A 39 52.35 -12.70 15.54
C ASP A 39 52.34 -14.15 14.99
N ALA A 40 52.24 -14.19 13.69
CA ALA A 40 52.82 -15.14 12.74
C ALA A 40 52.27 -16.57 12.65
N ALA A 41 51.67 -16.86 11.49
CA ALA A 41 52.30 -17.76 10.51
C ALA A 41 51.42 -17.87 9.24
N ALA A 42 51.95 -17.43 8.15
CA ALA A 42 51.45 -17.67 6.80
C ALA A 42 51.48 -19.19 6.50
N LYS A 43 50.38 -19.72 5.96
CA LYS A 43 50.43 -20.84 5.03
C LYS A 43 49.28 -20.72 4.02
N THR A 44 49.72 -20.46 2.81
CA THR A 44 49.00 -20.57 1.53
C THR A 44 48.19 -21.87 1.44
N ALA A 45 46.90 -21.71 1.14
CA ALA A 45 46.14 -22.70 0.40
C ALA A 45 45.25 -21.93 -0.58
N ASN A 46 45.72 -21.79 -1.81
CA ASN A 46 44.89 -21.54 -2.96
C ASN A 46 43.93 -22.74 -3.08
N ALA A 47 42.66 -22.48 -2.95
CA ALA A 47 41.64 -23.39 -3.47
C ALA A 47 40.66 -22.46 -4.22
N ASP A 48 40.59 -22.69 -5.51
CA ASP A 48 39.73 -22.08 -6.49
C ASP A 48 38.29 -22.05 -5.97
N ASN A 49 37.83 -20.86 -5.63
CA ASN A 49 36.42 -20.55 -5.54
C ASN A 49 36.12 -19.42 -6.55
N ALA A 50 36.20 -19.80 -7.83
CA ALA A 50 35.60 -19.02 -8.90
C ALA A 50 34.07 -19.16 -8.76
N ALA A 51 33.53 -18.58 -7.70
CA ALA A 51 32.13 -18.21 -7.70
C ALA A 51 31.96 -17.18 -8.81
N SER A 52 31.30 -17.59 -9.87
CA SER A 52 30.84 -16.77 -10.98
C SER A 52 30.23 -15.46 -10.40
N GLN A 53 31.03 -14.40 -10.42
CA GLN A 53 30.49 -13.05 -10.38
C GLN A 53 29.74 -12.88 -11.70
N GLU A 54 28.44 -13.22 -11.67
CA GLU A 54 27.53 -12.72 -12.68
C GLU A 54 27.73 -11.20 -12.71
N HIS A 55 28.27 -10.73 -13.80
CA HIS A 55 28.28 -9.32 -14.16
C HIS A 55 26.81 -8.92 -14.17
N GLN A 56 26.31 -8.36 -13.08
CA GLN A 56 24.99 -7.71 -13.05
C GLN A 56 25.15 -6.44 -13.89
N GLY A 57 25.03 -6.60 -15.21
CA GLY A 57 24.84 -5.49 -16.11
C GLY A 57 23.65 -4.67 -15.61
N GLU A 58 23.74 -3.36 -15.73
CA GLU A 58 22.67 -2.44 -15.37
C GLU A 58 21.38 -2.89 -16.07
N LEU A 59 20.28 -3.10 -15.30
CA LEU A 59 19.01 -3.54 -15.87
C LEU A 59 18.51 -2.49 -16.89
N PRO A 60 17.96 -2.92 -18.04
CA PRO A 60 17.32 -1.99 -18.94
C PRO A 60 16.18 -1.26 -18.23
N VAL A 61 16.11 0.06 -18.42
CA VAL A 61 15.08 0.91 -17.82
C VAL A 61 13.95 1.10 -18.84
N ILE A 62 12.74 0.79 -18.45
CA ILE A 62 11.54 0.93 -19.29
C ILE A 62 10.41 1.60 -18.50
N ASP A 63 9.59 2.41 -19.17
CA ASP A 63 8.34 2.91 -18.58
C ASP A 63 7.28 1.80 -18.60
N ALA A 64 6.52 1.68 -17.51
CA ALA A 64 5.39 0.77 -17.45
C ALA A 64 4.28 1.21 -18.42
N ILE A 65 3.71 0.25 -19.14
CA ILE A 65 2.43 0.45 -19.81
C ILE A 65 1.35 0.17 -18.77
N VAL A 66 0.51 1.16 -18.48
CA VAL A 66 -0.59 1.04 -17.54
C VAL A 66 -1.93 1.29 -18.27
N THR A 67 -3.00 0.64 -17.84
CA THR A 67 -4.34 0.77 -18.44
C THR A 67 -5.38 0.99 -17.34
N HIS A 68 -6.57 1.39 -17.74
CA HIS A 68 -7.74 1.49 -16.86
C HIS A 68 -8.75 0.40 -17.21
N ALA A 69 -9.54 -0.01 -16.23
CA ALA A 69 -10.61 -0.95 -16.45
C ALA A 69 -11.54 -0.51 -17.61
N PRO A 70 -11.98 -1.41 -18.49
CA PRO A 70 -11.77 -2.87 -18.45
C PRO A 70 -10.50 -3.34 -19.19
N GLU A 71 -9.62 -2.45 -19.63
CA GLU A 71 -8.45 -2.76 -20.43
C GLU A 71 -7.30 -3.30 -19.59
N VAL A 72 -6.53 -4.22 -20.17
CA VAL A 72 -5.35 -4.86 -19.55
C VAL A 72 -4.11 -4.45 -20.32
N PRO A 73 -2.98 -4.14 -19.66
CA PRO A 73 -1.72 -3.90 -20.35
C PRO A 73 -1.31 -5.13 -21.19
N PRO A 74 -0.62 -4.94 -22.32
CA PRO A 74 -0.19 -6.06 -23.16
C PRO A 74 0.71 -7.03 -22.38
N PRO A 75 0.76 -8.32 -22.77
CA PRO A 75 1.70 -9.29 -22.21
C PRO A 75 3.13 -8.78 -22.25
N VAL A 76 3.93 -9.16 -21.25
CA VAL A 76 5.35 -8.79 -21.20
C VAL A 76 6.12 -9.59 -22.25
N ASP A 77 6.58 -8.90 -23.30
CA ASP A 77 7.34 -9.50 -24.41
C ASP A 77 8.87 -9.28 -24.20
N ARG A 78 9.42 -9.93 -23.18
CA ARG A 78 10.87 -9.99 -22.91
C ARG A 78 11.21 -11.19 -22.04
N ASP A 79 12.40 -11.74 -22.23
CA ASP A 79 12.91 -12.93 -21.53
C ASP A 79 13.84 -12.60 -20.36
N HIS A 80 14.11 -11.33 -20.10
CA HIS A 80 15.02 -10.85 -19.07
C HIS A 80 14.33 -9.83 -18.13
N PRO A 81 14.83 -9.67 -16.88
CA PRO A 81 14.35 -8.64 -15.97
C PRO A 81 14.68 -7.23 -16.46
N ALA A 82 13.85 -6.25 -16.04
CA ALA A 82 14.06 -4.83 -16.30
C ALA A 82 13.84 -4.01 -15.04
N LYS A 83 14.29 -2.77 -15.05
CA LYS A 83 13.82 -1.73 -14.14
C LYS A 83 12.59 -1.07 -14.77
N VAL A 84 11.43 -1.36 -14.23
CA VAL A 84 10.14 -0.87 -14.73
C VAL A 84 9.74 0.36 -13.93
N VAL A 85 9.64 1.50 -14.60
CA VAL A 85 9.23 2.78 -13.97
C VAL A 85 7.72 2.92 -14.06
N VAL A 86 7.06 2.94 -12.91
CA VAL A 86 5.62 3.15 -12.76
C VAL A 86 5.38 4.57 -12.27
N LYS A 87 4.75 5.40 -13.11
CA LYS A 87 4.32 6.75 -12.75
C LYS A 87 2.88 6.68 -12.27
N MET A 88 2.63 7.06 -11.02
CA MET A 88 1.32 6.98 -10.39
C MET A 88 0.98 8.31 -9.72
N GLU A 89 -0.12 8.92 -10.12
CA GLU A 89 -0.62 10.14 -9.48
C GLU A 89 -1.90 9.84 -8.72
N THR A 90 -2.03 10.37 -7.50
CA THR A 90 -3.30 10.37 -6.78
C THR A 90 -4.06 11.66 -7.04
N VAL A 91 -5.36 11.52 -7.29
CA VAL A 91 -6.26 12.65 -7.58
C VAL A 91 -7.57 12.45 -6.84
N GLU A 92 -7.98 13.48 -6.09
CA GLU A 92 -9.30 13.54 -5.48
C GLU A 92 -10.24 14.34 -6.38
N LYS A 93 -11.33 13.73 -6.84
CA LYS A 93 -12.29 14.43 -7.71
C LYS A 93 -13.71 13.89 -7.60
N VAL A 94 -14.66 14.76 -7.88
CA VAL A 94 -16.06 14.36 -8.01
C VAL A 94 -16.26 13.66 -9.35
N MET A 95 -16.86 12.46 -9.30
CA MET A 95 -17.25 11.69 -10.48
C MET A 95 -18.63 11.08 -10.26
N ARG A 96 -19.21 10.58 -11.36
CA ARG A 96 -20.46 9.83 -11.32
C ARG A 96 -20.24 8.49 -10.62
N LEU A 97 -21.08 8.20 -9.60
CA LEU A 97 -21.16 6.90 -8.93
C LEU A 97 -22.27 6.04 -9.55
N ALA A 98 -23.42 6.66 -9.82
CA ALA A 98 -24.58 6.04 -10.47
C ALA A 98 -25.34 7.11 -11.28
N ASP A 99 -26.48 6.74 -11.91
CA ASP A 99 -27.30 7.68 -12.67
C ASP A 99 -27.81 8.83 -11.77
N GLY A 100 -27.32 10.05 -12.06
CA GLY A 100 -27.64 11.26 -11.30
C GLY A 100 -26.99 11.35 -9.92
N VAL A 101 -26.16 10.39 -9.55
CA VAL A 101 -25.45 10.33 -8.26
C VAL A 101 -23.98 10.61 -8.47
N GLU A 102 -23.46 11.60 -7.78
CA GLU A 102 -22.05 11.97 -7.78
C GLU A 102 -21.40 11.61 -6.43
N TYR A 103 -20.09 11.39 -6.45
CA TYR A 103 -19.31 11.07 -5.27
C TYR A 103 -17.91 11.67 -5.35
N GLN A 104 -17.34 12.06 -4.21
CA GLN A 104 -15.95 12.49 -4.11
C GLN A 104 -15.04 11.28 -4.04
N PHE A 105 -14.54 10.84 -5.18
CA PHE A 105 -13.58 9.73 -5.24
C PHE A 105 -12.17 10.19 -4.92
N TRP A 106 -11.42 9.31 -4.29
CA TRP A 106 -9.97 9.35 -4.17
C TRP A 106 -9.39 8.26 -5.06
N THR A 107 -8.48 8.62 -5.94
CA THR A 107 -8.14 7.75 -7.07
C THR A 107 -6.65 7.59 -7.27
N PHE A 108 -6.24 6.47 -7.86
CA PHE A 108 -4.95 6.32 -8.52
C PHE A 108 -5.13 6.49 -10.04
N GLY A 109 -4.55 7.56 -10.61
CA GLY A 109 -4.66 7.85 -12.03
C GLY A 109 -6.00 8.43 -12.46
N GLY A 110 -6.80 8.96 -11.53
CA GLY A 110 -8.04 9.68 -11.82
C GLY A 110 -9.25 8.81 -12.15
N GLN A 111 -9.19 7.50 -11.93
CA GLN A 111 -10.30 6.54 -12.12
C GLN A 111 -10.35 5.51 -10.97
N VAL A 112 -11.48 4.83 -10.85
CA VAL A 112 -11.71 3.71 -9.94
C VAL A 112 -12.25 2.53 -10.74
N PRO A 113 -11.64 1.35 -10.61
CA PRO A 113 -10.39 1.09 -9.92
C PRO A 113 -9.21 1.84 -10.52
N GLY A 114 -8.11 1.94 -9.76
CA GLY A 114 -6.86 2.53 -10.21
C GLY A 114 -6.24 1.78 -11.39
N GLN A 115 -5.16 2.30 -11.93
CA GLN A 115 -4.48 1.76 -13.11
C GLN A 115 -4.04 0.31 -12.90
N MET A 116 -4.23 -0.56 -13.92
CA MET A 116 -3.64 -1.88 -13.93
C MET A 116 -2.18 -1.81 -14.37
N ILE A 117 -1.32 -2.47 -13.61
CA ILE A 117 0.12 -2.57 -13.84
C ILE A 117 0.44 -4.01 -14.21
N ARG A 118 1.27 -4.22 -15.24
CA ARG A 118 1.72 -5.55 -15.67
C ARG A 118 3.23 -5.58 -15.78
N VAL A 119 3.85 -6.50 -15.04
CA VAL A 119 5.30 -6.66 -14.91
C VAL A 119 5.66 -8.14 -14.95
N ARG A 120 6.95 -8.46 -14.93
CA ARG A 120 7.46 -9.83 -14.97
C ARG A 120 8.20 -10.18 -13.67
N GLU A 121 8.15 -11.43 -13.28
CA GLU A 121 8.98 -11.96 -12.20
C GLU A 121 10.46 -11.63 -12.41
N GLY A 122 11.09 -11.09 -11.37
CA GLY A 122 12.47 -10.63 -11.37
C GLY A 122 12.66 -9.16 -11.71
N ASP A 123 11.63 -8.45 -12.16
CA ASP A 123 11.71 -7.00 -12.40
C ASP A 123 11.97 -6.22 -11.11
N THR A 124 12.67 -5.12 -11.25
CA THR A 124 12.75 -4.08 -10.23
C THR A 124 11.75 -2.98 -10.60
N ILE A 125 10.75 -2.80 -9.76
CA ILE A 125 9.70 -1.81 -9.97
C ILE A 125 10.12 -0.54 -9.26
N GLU A 126 10.31 0.55 -10.01
CA GLU A 126 10.47 1.89 -9.45
C GLU A 126 9.14 2.63 -9.54
N VAL A 127 8.59 2.99 -8.39
CA VAL A 127 7.33 3.74 -8.32
C VAL A 127 7.63 5.21 -8.09
N GLN A 128 7.27 6.05 -9.05
CA GLN A 128 7.27 7.51 -8.95
C GLN A 128 5.85 7.94 -8.59
N PHE A 129 5.63 8.17 -7.29
CA PHE A 129 4.31 8.41 -6.72
C PHE A 129 4.12 9.91 -6.45
N SER A 130 3.13 10.52 -7.08
CA SER A 130 2.79 11.92 -6.88
C SER A 130 1.38 12.08 -6.31
N ASN A 131 1.20 13.10 -5.49
CA ASN A 131 -0.10 13.51 -4.98
C ASN A 131 -0.47 14.88 -5.58
N HIS A 132 -1.60 14.92 -6.30
CA HIS A 132 -2.02 16.13 -7.01
C HIS A 132 -2.13 17.32 -6.04
N PRO A 133 -1.70 18.55 -6.44
CA PRO A 133 -1.71 19.71 -5.53
C PRO A 133 -3.09 20.08 -4.99
N ASP A 134 -4.16 19.76 -5.71
CA ASP A 134 -5.53 20.03 -5.27
C ASP A 134 -6.09 19.00 -4.30
N SER A 135 -5.42 17.86 -4.08
CA SER A 135 -5.80 16.87 -3.07
C SER A 135 -5.85 17.51 -1.68
N LYS A 136 -6.73 17.00 -0.83
CA LYS A 136 -6.91 17.50 0.55
C LYS A 136 -6.21 16.63 1.58
N MET A 137 -5.91 15.37 1.19
CA MET A 137 -5.34 14.37 2.07
C MET A 137 -3.95 13.93 1.59
N PRO A 138 -3.04 13.55 2.49
CA PRO A 138 -1.88 12.78 2.11
C PRO A 138 -2.31 11.39 1.64
N HIS A 139 -1.58 10.83 0.69
CA HIS A 139 -1.81 9.49 0.16
C HIS A 139 -0.49 8.71 0.09
N ASN A 140 -0.60 7.40 -0.01
CA ASN A 140 0.52 6.49 -0.25
C ASN A 140 0.05 5.29 -1.07
N VAL A 141 0.94 4.33 -1.30
CA VAL A 141 0.58 3.06 -1.93
C VAL A 141 1.27 1.89 -1.24
N ASP A 142 0.48 0.88 -0.90
CA ASP A 142 0.89 -0.44 -0.42
C ASP A 142 0.70 -1.44 -1.55
N PHE A 143 1.79 -2.06 -2.03
CA PHE A 143 1.75 -3.13 -3.04
C PHE A 143 1.83 -4.49 -2.37
N HIS A 144 0.79 -5.29 -2.46
CA HIS A 144 0.82 -6.68 -1.96
C HIS A 144 1.79 -7.59 -2.76
N ALA A 145 2.25 -7.15 -3.92
CA ALA A 145 3.31 -7.79 -4.69
C ALA A 145 4.72 -7.55 -4.12
N ALA A 146 4.89 -6.52 -3.28
CA ALA A 146 6.16 -6.21 -2.62
C ALA A 146 6.32 -7.07 -1.36
N THR A 147 7.48 -7.72 -1.22
CA THR A 147 7.82 -8.46 0.00
C THR A 147 8.36 -7.50 1.06
N GLY A 148 7.86 -7.64 2.29
CA GLY A 148 8.25 -6.79 3.41
C GLY A 148 7.05 -6.03 4.01
N PRO A 149 7.24 -5.37 5.15
CA PRO A 149 6.16 -4.68 5.84
C PRO A 149 5.64 -3.49 5.03
N GLY A 150 4.31 -3.45 4.83
CA GLY A 150 3.59 -2.32 4.25
C GLY A 150 3.86 -2.00 2.79
N GLY A 151 4.41 -2.95 2.00
CA GLY A 151 4.46 -2.90 0.54
C GLY A 151 4.90 -1.58 -0.11
N GLY A 152 5.68 -0.73 0.60
CA GLY A 152 6.10 0.59 0.16
C GLY A 152 5.30 1.76 0.78
N ALA A 153 4.29 1.49 1.61
CA ALA A 153 3.39 2.51 2.14
C ALA A 153 4.11 3.63 2.92
N GLU A 154 5.11 3.29 3.74
CA GLU A 154 5.88 4.28 4.50
C GLU A 154 6.72 5.15 3.55
N ALA A 155 7.40 4.55 2.59
CA ALA A 155 8.28 5.24 1.65
C ALA A 155 7.51 6.13 0.65
N SER A 156 6.25 5.82 0.40
CA SER A 156 5.37 6.55 -0.53
C SER A 156 4.41 7.53 0.15
N PHE A 157 4.52 7.76 1.46
CA PHE A 157 3.68 8.75 2.12
C PHE A 157 3.93 10.16 1.58
N THR A 158 2.97 10.69 0.83
CA THR A 158 3.14 11.89 0.01
C THR A 158 2.04 12.92 0.30
N ALA A 159 2.44 14.12 0.71
CA ALA A 159 1.53 15.25 0.89
C ALA A 159 1.10 15.83 -0.48
N PRO A 160 -0.04 16.56 -0.54
CA PRO A 160 -0.46 17.24 -1.76
C PRO A 160 0.64 18.11 -2.37
N GLY A 161 0.81 18.03 -3.70
CA GLY A 161 1.82 18.76 -4.46
C GLY A 161 3.24 18.17 -4.38
N HIS A 162 3.44 17.02 -3.73
CA HIS A 162 4.73 16.38 -3.59
C HIS A 162 4.82 15.07 -4.37
N THR A 163 6.03 14.57 -4.49
CA THR A 163 6.35 13.28 -5.14
C THR A 163 7.33 12.51 -4.25
N SER A 164 7.14 11.22 -4.15
CA SER A 164 8.05 10.27 -3.53
C SER A 164 8.42 9.17 -4.52
N THR A 165 9.57 8.54 -4.30
CA THR A 165 10.05 7.45 -5.16
C THR A 165 10.58 6.32 -4.28
N PHE A 166 10.17 5.11 -4.59
CA PHE A 166 10.69 3.90 -3.96
C PHE A 166 10.76 2.76 -4.96
N SER A 167 11.45 1.69 -4.58
CA SER A 167 11.58 0.52 -5.46
C SER A 167 11.39 -0.77 -4.68
N PHE A 168 10.84 -1.78 -5.35
CA PHE A 168 10.77 -3.15 -4.86
C PHE A 168 11.04 -4.14 -6.00
N LYS A 169 11.36 -5.38 -5.65
CA LYS A 169 11.56 -6.44 -6.63
C LYS A 169 10.33 -7.34 -6.69
N ALA A 170 9.81 -7.58 -7.90
CA ALA A 170 8.72 -8.52 -8.16
C ALA A 170 9.26 -9.96 -8.07
N LEU A 171 9.11 -10.60 -6.92
CA LEU A 171 9.73 -11.90 -6.63
C LEU A 171 8.84 -13.10 -6.91
N GLN A 172 7.52 -12.92 -6.85
CA GLN A 172 6.56 -14.01 -6.98
C GLN A 172 5.53 -13.67 -8.06
N PRO A 173 5.26 -14.58 -9.00
CA PRO A 173 4.15 -14.42 -9.94
C PRO A 173 2.80 -14.41 -9.24
N GLY A 174 1.87 -13.62 -9.75
CA GLY A 174 0.51 -13.53 -9.20
C GLY A 174 -0.20 -12.25 -9.57
N LEU A 175 -1.48 -12.21 -9.29
CA LEU A 175 -2.31 -11.02 -9.36
C LEU A 175 -2.50 -10.48 -7.96
N TYR A 176 -2.06 -9.24 -7.73
CA TYR A 176 -2.02 -8.64 -6.41
C TYR A 176 -2.77 -7.32 -6.37
N VAL A 177 -3.41 -7.04 -5.25
CA VAL A 177 -3.98 -5.72 -4.96
C VAL A 177 -2.86 -4.75 -4.62
N TYR A 178 -3.05 -3.49 -4.97
CA TYR A 178 -2.42 -2.36 -4.31
C TYR A 178 -3.49 -1.39 -3.81
N HIS A 179 -3.23 -0.67 -2.72
CA HIS A 179 -4.18 0.28 -2.15
C HIS A 179 -3.49 1.39 -1.35
N CYS A 180 -4.23 2.44 -1.01
CA CYS A 180 -3.75 3.44 -0.08
C CYS A 180 -3.80 2.89 1.36
N ALA A 181 -2.71 3.06 2.10
CA ALA A 181 -2.57 2.61 3.49
C ALA A 181 -2.41 3.77 4.49
N VAL A 182 -2.79 4.99 4.11
CA VAL A 182 -2.86 6.12 5.04
C VAL A 182 -4.04 5.92 5.99
N ALA A 183 -3.81 6.13 7.28
CA ALA A 183 -4.86 5.99 8.28
C ALA A 183 -5.91 7.13 8.18
N PRO A 184 -7.22 6.83 8.29
CA PRO A 184 -7.87 5.53 8.45
C PRO A 184 -7.89 4.74 7.13
N VAL A 185 -7.18 3.63 7.05
CA VAL A 185 -6.94 2.86 5.81
C VAL A 185 -8.24 2.50 5.09
N GLY A 186 -9.22 1.97 5.82
CA GLY A 186 -10.53 1.58 5.26
C GLY A 186 -11.27 2.74 4.59
N MET A 187 -11.12 3.97 5.09
CA MET A 187 -11.71 5.16 4.48
C MET A 187 -11.09 5.47 3.11
N HIS A 188 -9.76 5.38 2.98
CA HIS A 188 -9.08 5.62 1.72
C HIS A 188 -9.49 4.58 0.67
N ILE A 189 -9.53 3.30 1.06
CA ILE A 189 -9.98 2.21 0.19
C ILE A 189 -11.44 2.40 -0.23
N ALA A 190 -12.34 2.67 0.73
CA ALA A 190 -13.77 2.88 0.48
C ALA A 190 -14.08 4.12 -0.37
N ASN A 191 -13.14 5.05 -0.51
CA ASN A 191 -13.26 6.18 -1.43
C ASN A 191 -12.69 5.90 -2.83
N GLY A 192 -12.18 4.67 -3.09
CA GLY A 192 -11.76 4.24 -4.42
C GLY A 192 -10.27 4.00 -4.61
N MET A 193 -9.45 4.08 -3.53
CA MET A 193 -8.00 3.97 -3.64
C MET A 193 -7.51 2.52 -3.61
N TYR A 194 -7.77 1.80 -4.69
CA TYR A 194 -7.32 0.43 -4.93
C TYR A 194 -7.11 0.15 -6.42
N GLY A 195 -6.31 -0.86 -6.73
CA GLY A 195 -6.06 -1.35 -8.09
C GLY A 195 -5.30 -2.66 -8.09
N LEU A 196 -4.88 -3.13 -9.27
CA LEU A 196 -4.20 -4.41 -9.46
C LEU A 196 -2.84 -4.27 -10.12
N ILE A 197 -1.90 -5.09 -9.66
CA ILE A 197 -0.64 -5.37 -10.32
C ILE A 197 -0.54 -6.87 -10.63
N LEU A 198 -0.29 -7.19 -11.90
CA LEU A 198 -0.02 -8.54 -12.37
C LEU A 198 1.49 -8.73 -12.50
N VAL A 199 2.04 -9.68 -11.77
CA VAL A 199 3.41 -10.17 -11.94
C VAL A 199 3.35 -11.45 -12.77
N GLU A 200 3.74 -11.38 -14.03
CA GLU A 200 3.81 -12.58 -14.89
C GLU A 200 4.96 -13.49 -14.48
N PRO A 201 4.79 -14.82 -14.57
CA PRO A 201 5.90 -15.76 -14.45
C PRO A 201 6.92 -15.56 -15.58
N LYS A 202 8.13 -16.07 -15.41
CA LYS A 202 9.23 -15.92 -16.39
C LYS A 202 8.89 -16.47 -17.77
N GLU A 203 8.11 -17.52 -17.80
CA GLU A 203 7.62 -18.19 -19.02
C GLU A 203 6.42 -17.52 -19.67
N GLY A 204 5.89 -16.46 -19.04
CA GLY A 204 4.66 -15.79 -19.47
C GLY A 204 3.39 -16.54 -19.07
N LEU A 205 2.24 -15.95 -19.40
CA LEU A 205 0.92 -16.58 -19.19
C LEU A 205 0.45 -17.33 -20.44
N PRO A 206 -0.40 -18.34 -20.30
CA PRO A 206 -1.04 -18.98 -21.44
C PRO A 206 -1.79 -17.97 -22.31
N LYS A 207 -1.74 -18.16 -23.63
CA LYS A 207 -2.52 -17.33 -24.57
C LYS A 207 -4.00 -17.54 -24.35
N VAL A 208 -4.75 -16.44 -24.32
CA VAL A 208 -6.21 -16.40 -24.23
C VAL A 208 -6.77 -15.50 -25.33
N ASP A 209 -8.05 -15.63 -25.62
CA ASP A 209 -8.70 -14.82 -26.67
C ASP A 209 -8.92 -13.39 -26.22
N LYS A 210 -9.19 -13.18 -24.91
CA LYS A 210 -9.44 -11.87 -24.30
C LYS A 210 -9.04 -11.85 -22.84
N GLU A 211 -8.56 -10.69 -22.39
CA GLU A 211 -8.30 -10.39 -20.98
C GLU A 211 -9.09 -9.14 -20.59
N TYR A 212 -9.60 -9.12 -19.37
CA TYR A 212 -10.33 -7.98 -18.83
C TYR A 212 -9.84 -7.67 -17.41
N TYR A 213 -9.69 -6.38 -17.14
CA TYR A 213 -9.50 -5.86 -15.79
C TYR A 213 -10.87 -5.62 -15.16
N VAL A 214 -11.22 -6.42 -14.16
CA VAL A 214 -12.47 -6.30 -13.40
C VAL A 214 -12.14 -6.28 -11.93
N MET A 215 -12.68 -5.31 -11.22
CA MET A 215 -12.52 -5.16 -9.77
C MET A 215 -13.80 -4.58 -9.20
N GLN A 216 -14.32 -5.20 -8.14
CA GLN A 216 -15.51 -4.74 -7.43
C GLN A 216 -15.12 -3.81 -6.29
N GLY A 217 -15.95 -2.80 -6.01
CA GLY A 217 -15.78 -1.89 -4.89
C GLY A 217 -17.09 -1.53 -4.23
N ASP A 218 -17.03 -1.24 -2.93
CA ASP A 218 -18.16 -0.88 -2.09
C ASP A 218 -18.09 0.60 -1.73
N PHE A 219 -19.21 1.32 -1.92
CA PHE A 219 -19.31 2.75 -1.60
C PHE A 219 -20.39 3.02 -0.57
N TYR A 220 -20.04 3.85 0.40
CA TYR A 220 -20.84 4.12 1.60
C TYR A 220 -21.24 5.59 1.59
N THR A 221 -22.48 5.87 1.18
CA THR A 221 -23.01 7.22 1.08
C THR A 221 -23.99 7.53 2.21
N LYS A 222 -24.05 8.80 2.67
CA LYS A 222 -25.06 9.25 3.63
C LYS A 222 -26.46 9.19 3.05
N GLY A 223 -26.60 9.57 1.77
CA GLY A 223 -27.85 9.41 1.05
C GLY A 223 -28.16 7.95 0.77
N LYS A 224 -29.43 7.67 0.51
CA LYS A 224 -29.92 6.35 0.13
C LYS A 224 -29.55 6.03 -1.33
N TYR A 225 -29.61 4.75 -1.68
CA TYR A 225 -29.44 4.32 -3.06
C TYR A 225 -30.32 5.14 -4.03
N GLY A 226 -29.69 5.70 -5.07
CA GLY A 226 -30.37 6.53 -6.09
C GLY A 226 -30.70 7.96 -5.68
N GLU A 227 -30.31 8.41 -4.48
CA GLU A 227 -30.49 9.81 -4.08
C GLU A 227 -29.59 10.71 -4.93
N GLN A 228 -30.20 11.70 -5.60
CA GLN A 228 -29.56 12.50 -6.62
C GLN A 228 -28.58 13.53 -6.05
N GLY A 229 -27.54 13.85 -6.84
CA GLY A 229 -26.51 14.85 -6.54
C GLY A 229 -25.29 14.27 -5.83
N LEU A 230 -24.45 15.16 -5.30
CA LEU A 230 -23.20 14.78 -4.63
C LEU A 230 -23.47 14.17 -3.26
N GLN A 231 -23.09 12.92 -3.09
CA GLN A 231 -23.27 12.15 -1.87
C GLN A 231 -22.01 12.18 -1.01
N PRO A 232 -22.13 12.61 0.27
CA PRO A 232 -21.00 12.50 1.21
C PRO A 232 -20.74 11.06 1.64
N PHE A 233 -19.48 10.75 1.92
CA PHE A 233 -19.07 9.49 2.55
C PHE A 233 -19.70 9.29 3.93
N ASP A 234 -20.11 8.08 4.24
CA ASP A 234 -20.65 7.68 5.54
C ASP A 234 -19.71 6.69 6.25
N MET A 235 -18.97 7.20 7.24
CA MET A 235 -18.03 6.40 8.04
C MET A 235 -18.73 5.33 8.87
N GLU A 236 -19.94 5.59 9.38
CA GLU A 236 -20.66 4.63 10.22
C GLU A 236 -21.13 3.43 9.40
N LYS A 237 -21.62 3.68 8.17
CA LYS A 237 -21.95 2.60 7.22
C LYS A 237 -20.70 1.82 6.84
N ALA A 238 -19.58 2.48 6.55
CA ALA A 238 -18.32 1.82 6.21
C ALA A 238 -17.81 0.92 7.35
N ILE A 239 -17.91 1.34 8.61
CA ILE A 239 -17.53 0.51 9.77
C ILE A 239 -18.46 -0.72 9.92
N ARG A 240 -19.72 -0.61 9.52
CA ARG A 240 -20.68 -1.73 9.56
C ARG A 240 -20.69 -2.56 8.28
N GLU A 241 -19.89 -2.21 7.31
CA GLU A 241 -19.88 -2.85 5.97
C GLU A 241 -21.27 -2.82 5.28
N ASP A 242 -22.02 -1.73 5.53
CA ASP A 242 -23.39 -1.50 5.03
C ASP A 242 -23.33 -0.61 3.79
N ALA A 243 -22.87 -1.16 2.66
CA ALA A 243 -22.66 -0.43 1.42
C ALA A 243 -23.99 -0.02 0.78
N GLU A 244 -24.09 1.24 0.31
CA GLU A 244 -25.21 1.71 -0.51
C GLU A 244 -25.04 1.36 -2.00
N TYR A 245 -23.78 1.27 -2.45
CA TYR A 245 -23.44 0.91 -3.84
C TYR A 245 -22.35 -0.14 -3.85
N VAL A 246 -22.55 -1.14 -4.71
CA VAL A 246 -21.54 -2.13 -5.10
C VAL A 246 -21.38 -2.01 -6.61
N VAL A 247 -20.16 -1.68 -7.08
CA VAL A 247 -19.86 -1.39 -8.47
C VAL A 247 -18.64 -2.17 -8.95
#